data_b1a09dc17618f33d1e80b9a45f7a491c
#
_entry.id   b1a09dc17618f33d1e80b9a45f7a491c
#
_cell.length_a   1.000
_cell.length_b   1.000
_cell.length_c   1.000
_cell.angle_alpha   90.00
_cell.angle_beta   90.00
_cell.angle_gamma   90.00
#
_symmetry.space_group_name_H-M   'P 1'
#
loop_
_entity.id
_entity.type
_entity.pdbx_description
1 polymer ?
#
loop_
_entity_poly.entity_id
_entity_poly.type
_entity_poly.pdbx_seq_one_letter_code
_entity_poly.pdbx_strand_id
1 'polypeptide(L)'
;MRRIAEMLEKRFNAVKEFDVVGKIEEMGKNLLEELDFIKEGKSIERFKNYFKNDENVIIPSVYWEYTTGRVLTMERVEGINIKDIDRVSISRKEIARRIADFFFTQIFDYGYFHAGLHPGNIMLSPDVRIILLDFGLIGRIDETSRDILSALLIAIVEKDVNKTVEIFLNLGVIGKETDIGEIKEAIKDLMDRYYGIPLSRISIKRVANEIFDITRRYKMKMPRNFVLLAKSLSTLEGVIHQVYPEFEIIECLKVYAFKLLERRYDLEAVLRKTEEIASSYGKFLEKFPEDARKILEKLKEGKLKMEMEHKGLEAIASRIERALNRLSFSLIMASIVIGSSLIVLSNRGPFLFNLPAFGIIGFILAGLSGFGLLITLLRSRKL
;
A
#
# COMPACT_ATOMS: atom_id res chain seq x y z
N MET A 1 -24.64 -2.68 -13.03
CA MET A 1 -23.81 -1.98 -12.03
C MET A 1 -22.77 -1.07 -12.72
N ARG A 2 -21.84 -1.58 -13.55
CA ARG A 2 -20.80 -0.79 -14.22
C ARG A 2 -21.33 0.41 -15.02
N ARG A 3 -22.35 0.21 -15.90
CA ARG A 3 -22.99 1.31 -16.66
C ARG A 3 -23.59 2.41 -15.79
N ILE A 4 -24.12 2.04 -14.62
CA ILE A 4 -24.67 3.01 -13.66
C ILE A 4 -23.52 3.81 -13.01
N ALA A 5 -22.43 3.16 -12.65
CA ALA A 5 -21.24 3.82 -12.09
C ALA A 5 -20.62 4.81 -13.10
N GLU A 6 -20.43 4.38 -14.36
CA GLU A 6 -19.93 5.24 -15.44
C GLU A 6 -20.83 6.48 -15.65
N MET A 7 -22.15 6.31 -15.54
CA MET A 7 -23.10 7.41 -15.65
C MET A 7 -23.02 8.37 -14.47
N LEU A 8 -22.83 7.85 -13.25
CA LEU A 8 -22.69 8.65 -12.03
C LEU A 8 -21.36 9.43 -12.02
N GLU A 9 -20.25 8.81 -12.43
CA GLU A 9 -18.95 9.50 -12.53
C GLU A 9 -18.93 10.59 -13.60
N LYS A 10 -19.67 10.38 -14.72
CA LYS A 10 -19.84 11.42 -15.75
C LYS A 10 -20.67 12.60 -15.28
N ARG A 11 -21.63 12.39 -14.38
CA ARG A 11 -22.59 13.40 -13.97
C ARG A 11 -22.21 14.16 -12.70
N PHE A 12 -21.37 13.55 -11.83
CA PHE A 12 -21.01 14.11 -10.52
C PHE A 12 -19.50 14.03 -10.31
N ASN A 13 -18.80 15.18 -10.35
CA ASN A 13 -17.35 15.24 -10.12
C ASN A 13 -16.92 14.69 -8.75
N ALA A 14 -17.77 14.86 -7.72
CA ALA A 14 -17.52 14.29 -6.39
C ALA A 14 -17.47 12.76 -6.40
N VAL A 15 -18.23 12.09 -7.27
CA VAL A 15 -18.27 10.63 -7.40
C VAL A 15 -17.03 10.11 -8.11
N LYS A 16 -16.43 10.90 -9.00
CA LYS A 16 -15.22 10.56 -9.73
C LYS A 16 -14.00 10.43 -8.81
N GLU A 17 -13.94 11.21 -7.72
CA GLU A 17 -12.87 11.11 -6.72
C GLU A 17 -12.90 9.77 -5.96
N PHE A 18 -14.05 9.09 -5.92
CA PHE A 18 -14.21 7.80 -5.25
C PHE A 18 -13.91 6.59 -6.13
N ASP A 19 -13.60 6.77 -7.43
CA ASP A 19 -13.34 5.68 -8.38
C ASP A 19 -14.37 4.53 -8.26
N VAL A 20 -15.65 4.88 -8.41
CA VAL A 20 -16.75 3.92 -8.21
C VAL A 20 -16.74 2.85 -9.30
N VAL A 21 -16.32 3.20 -10.53
CA VAL A 21 -16.19 2.24 -11.64
C VAL A 21 -15.12 1.22 -11.32
N GLY A 22 -13.93 1.65 -10.89
CA GLY A 22 -12.84 0.75 -10.50
C GLY A 22 -13.24 -0.18 -9.34
N LYS A 23 -13.94 0.35 -8.33
CA LYS A 23 -14.45 -0.46 -7.22
C LYS A 23 -15.46 -1.52 -7.65
N ILE A 24 -16.35 -1.20 -8.59
CA ILE A 24 -17.33 -2.17 -9.12
C ILE A 24 -16.63 -3.23 -9.97
N GLU A 25 -15.62 -2.86 -10.75
CA GLU A 25 -14.82 -3.81 -11.51
C GLU A 25 -14.03 -4.75 -10.58
N GLU A 26 -13.43 -4.20 -9.53
CA GLU A 26 -12.73 -4.98 -8.52
C GLU A 26 -13.69 -5.93 -7.77
N MET A 27 -14.88 -5.44 -7.41
CA MET A 27 -15.91 -6.27 -6.80
C MET A 27 -16.36 -7.40 -7.74
N GLY A 28 -16.56 -7.09 -9.02
CA GLY A 28 -16.90 -8.09 -10.02
C GLY A 28 -15.82 -9.16 -10.20
N LYS A 29 -14.55 -8.74 -10.21
CA LYS A 29 -13.41 -9.64 -10.27
C LYS A 29 -13.32 -10.54 -9.03
N ASN A 30 -13.49 -9.96 -7.83
CA ASN A 30 -13.49 -10.72 -6.59
C ASN A 30 -14.62 -11.77 -6.56
N LEU A 31 -15.82 -11.41 -7.03
CA LEU A 31 -16.96 -12.35 -7.10
C LEU A 31 -16.68 -13.49 -8.08
N LEU A 32 -16.06 -13.22 -9.22
CA LEU A 32 -15.66 -14.26 -10.18
C LEU A 32 -14.55 -15.17 -9.62
N GLU A 33 -13.65 -14.61 -8.82
CA GLU A 33 -12.60 -15.38 -8.13
C GLU A 33 -13.18 -16.29 -7.03
N GLU A 34 -14.24 -15.88 -6.35
CA GLU A 34 -14.96 -16.70 -5.35
C GLU A 34 -15.77 -17.84 -5.98
N LEU A 35 -16.09 -17.74 -7.26
CA LEU A 35 -16.80 -18.80 -8.01
C LEU A 35 -15.84 -19.84 -8.63
N ASP A 36 -14.54 -19.74 -8.41
CA ASP A 36 -13.54 -20.68 -8.95
C ASP A 36 -13.18 -21.76 -7.91
N PHE A 37 -13.94 -22.85 -7.90
CA PHE A 37 -13.71 -23.97 -6.98
C PHE A 37 -12.42 -24.76 -7.26
N ILE A 38 -11.83 -24.66 -8.43
CA ILE A 38 -10.47 -25.21 -8.67
C ILE A 38 -9.44 -24.47 -7.82
N LYS A 39 -9.57 -23.14 -7.71
CA LYS A 39 -8.69 -22.30 -6.90
C LYS A 39 -8.85 -22.61 -5.41
N GLU A 40 -10.10 -22.80 -4.97
CA GLU A 40 -10.41 -23.17 -3.60
C GLU A 40 -9.85 -24.56 -3.27
N GLY A 41 -10.05 -25.57 -4.12
CA GLY A 41 -9.48 -26.90 -3.95
C GLY A 41 -7.94 -26.89 -3.83
N LYS A 42 -7.26 -26.08 -4.64
CA LYS A 42 -5.79 -25.88 -4.52
C LYS A 42 -5.41 -25.23 -3.19
N SER A 43 -6.24 -24.32 -2.67
CA SER A 43 -6.03 -23.72 -1.36
C SER A 43 -6.15 -24.76 -0.25
N ILE A 44 -7.18 -25.62 -0.30
CA ILE A 44 -7.38 -26.74 0.64
C ILE A 44 -6.14 -27.63 0.67
N GLU A 45 -5.66 -28.08 -0.49
CA GLU A 45 -4.47 -28.94 -0.55
C GLU A 45 -3.23 -28.29 0.05
N ARG A 46 -3.03 -26.98 -0.21
CA ARG A 46 -1.92 -26.25 0.36
C ARG A 46 -2.00 -26.19 1.87
N PHE A 47 -3.17 -25.87 2.42
CA PHE A 47 -3.40 -25.90 3.87
C PHE A 47 -3.19 -27.31 4.45
N LYS A 48 -3.71 -28.32 3.78
CA LYS A 48 -3.50 -29.72 4.19
C LYS A 48 -2.00 -30.07 4.25
N ASN A 49 -1.22 -29.63 3.28
CA ASN A 49 0.23 -29.85 3.29
C ASN A 49 0.93 -29.12 4.41
N TYR A 50 0.53 -27.88 4.70
CA TYR A 50 1.12 -27.10 5.79
C TYR A 50 0.83 -27.70 7.16
N PHE A 51 -0.39 -28.19 7.37
CA PHE A 51 -0.84 -28.72 8.66
C PHE A 51 -0.83 -30.25 8.74
N LYS A 52 -0.16 -30.95 7.81
CA LYS A 52 -0.14 -32.42 7.78
C LYS A 52 0.41 -33.08 9.05
N ASN A 53 1.30 -32.38 9.77
CA ASN A 53 1.94 -32.86 11.00
C ASN A 53 1.32 -32.22 12.27
N ASP A 54 0.27 -31.41 12.13
CA ASP A 54 -0.41 -30.80 13.26
C ASP A 54 -1.58 -31.68 13.71
N GLU A 55 -1.42 -32.28 14.89
CA GLU A 55 -2.42 -33.20 15.45
C GLU A 55 -3.71 -32.48 15.90
N ASN A 56 -3.70 -31.15 15.98
CA ASN A 56 -4.84 -30.33 16.43
C ASN A 56 -5.72 -29.81 15.28
N VAL A 57 -5.34 -30.07 14.03
CA VAL A 57 -6.02 -29.51 12.84
C VAL A 57 -6.41 -30.60 11.86
N ILE A 58 -7.62 -30.51 11.33
CA ILE A 58 -8.13 -31.36 10.24
C ILE A 58 -8.47 -30.47 9.05
N ILE A 59 -7.84 -30.74 7.93
CA ILE A 59 -8.17 -30.13 6.63
C ILE A 59 -8.71 -31.24 5.73
N PRO A 60 -9.95 -31.13 5.20
CA PRO A 60 -10.54 -32.16 4.37
C PRO A 60 -9.74 -32.41 3.09
N SER A 61 -9.77 -33.63 2.57
CA SER A 61 -9.19 -33.97 1.28
C SER A 61 -10.09 -33.51 0.13
N VAL A 62 -9.48 -33.09 -0.98
CA VAL A 62 -10.24 -32.77 -2.22
C VAL A 62 -10.27 -33.99 -3.12
N TYR A 63 -11.47 -34.35 -3.64
CA TYR A 63 -11.62 -35.36 -4.65
C TYR A 63 -11.62 -34.72 -6.05
N TRP A 64 -10.46 -34.66 -6.65
CA TRP A 64 -10.25 -33.96 -7.92
C TRP A 64 -11.01 -34.57 -9.10
N GLU A 65 -11.28 -35.88 -9.06
CA GLU A 65 -12.08 -36.57 -10.07
C GLU A 65 -13.52 -36.02 -10.16
N TYR A 66 -14.02 -35.45 -9.05
CA TYR A 66 -15.38 -34.93 -8.93
C TYR A 66 -15.41 -33.42 -8.74
N THR A 67 -14.25 -32.75 -8.86
CA THR A 67 -14.11 -31.32 -8.69
C THR A 67 -13.96 -30.62 -10.03
N THR A 68 -14.74 -29.56 -10.26
CA THR A 68 -14.71 -28.73 -11.45
C THR A 68 -14.66 -27.25 -11.04
N GLY A 69 -14.55 -26.31 -12.00
CA GLY A 69 -14.64 -24.89 -11.70
C GLY A 69 -15.94 -24.44 -11.03
N ARG A 70 -16.99 -25.27 -11.05
CA ARG A 70 -18.32 -24.96 -10.49
C ARG A 70 -18.77 -25.91 -9.39
N VAL A 71 -18.03 -26.95 -9.12
CA VAL A 71 -18.35 -27.98 -8.10
C VAL A 71 -17.06 -28.31 -7.39
N LEU A 72 -17.06 -28.18 -6.06
CA LEU A 72 -15.99 -28.64 -5.19
C LEU A 72 -16.48 -29.88 -4.44
N THR A 73 -15.77 -31.00 -4.61
CA THR A 73 -16.05 -32.24 -3.90
C THR A 73 -14.92 -32.51 -2.93
N MET A 74 -15.25 -32.58 -1.65
CA MET A 74 -14.26 -32.80 -0.58
C MET A 74 -14.72 -33.86 0.40
N GLU A 75 -13.79 -34.35 1.21
CA GLU A 75 -14.00 -35.29 2.28
C GLU A 75 -15.07 -34.78 3.26
N ARG A 76 -16.02 -35.67 3.60
CA ARG A 76 -16.97 -35.38 4.66
C ARG A 76 -16.29 -35.51 6.00
N VAL A 77 -16.28 -34.42 6.77
CA VAL A 77 -15.76 -34.40 8.13
C VAL A 77 -16.91 -34.36 9.13
N GLU A 78 -16.73 -35.02 10.26
CA GLU A 78 -17.73 -35.04 11.34
C GLU A 78 -17.22 -34.13 12.47
N GLY A 79 -18.12 -33.28 12.95
CA GLY A 79 -17.78 -32.34 14.02
C GLY A 79 -18.96 -31.47 14.43
N ILE A 80 -18.76 -30.70 15.48
CA ILE A 80 -19.72 -29.76 16.01
C ILE A 80 -19.30 -28.36 15.57
N ASN A 81 -20.26 -27.57 15.06
CA ASN A 81 -19.95 -26.19 14.73
C ASN A 81 -19.54 -25.41 15.98
N ILE A 82 -18.58 -24.51 15.86
CA ILE A 82 -18.08 -23.72 16.98
C ILE A 82 -19.16 -22.87 17.66
N LYS A 83 -20.28 -22.60 16.96
CA LYS A 83 -21.46 -21.93 17.52
C LYS A 83 -22.19 -22.79 18.56
N ASP A 84 -22.06 -24.11 18.47
CA ASP A 84 -22.70 -25.10 19.33
C ASP A 84 -21.73 -25.68 20.37
N ILE A 85 -20.69 -24.91 20.72
CA ILE A 85 -19.57 -25.34 21.58
C ILE A 85 -20.00 -25.76 22.99
N ASP A 86 -21.20 -25.36 23.43
CA ASP A 86 -21.78 -25.78 24.75
C ASP A 86 -21.94 -27.29 24.91
N ARG A 87 -21.89 -28.05 23.81
CA ARG A 87 -21.98 -29.47 23.77
C ARG A 87 -20.65 -30.20 23.98
N VAL A 88 -19.55 -29.47 24.16
CA VAL A 88 -18.20 -30.03 24.26
C VAL A 88 -17.69 -29.94 25.71
N SER A 89 -17.13 -31.04 26.22
CA SER A 89 -16.65 -31.14 27.61
C SER A 89 -15.24 -30.54 27.84
N ILE A 90 -14.69 -29.82 26.87
CA ILE A 90 -13.35 -29.22 26.96
C ILE A 90 -13.40 -27.76 27.36
N SER A 91 -12.31 -27.29 27.99
CA SER A 91 -12.13 -25.89 28.34
C SER A 91 -12.23 -24.97 27.12
N ARG A 92 -13.18 -24.04 27.12
CA ARG A 92 -13.34 -23.02 26.09
C ARG A 92 -12.07 -22.19 25.91
N LYS A 93 -11.32 -21.95 26.99
CA LYS A 93 -10.03 -21.27 26.96
C LYS A 93 -9.01 -22.02 26.07
N GLU A 94 -8.97 -23.35 26.20
CA GLU A 94 -8.06 -24.18 25.39
C GLU A 94 -8.45 -24.18 23.91
N ILE A 95 -9.74 -24.23 23.61
CA ILE A 95 -10.23 -24.14 22.23
C ILE A 95 -9.89 -22.78 21.62
N ALA A 96 -10.12 -21.68 22.34
CA ALA A 96 -9.77 -20.32 21.92
C ALA A 96 -8.27 -20.20 21.62
N ARG A 97 -7.43 -20.81 22.48
CA ARG A 97 -5.99 -20.85 22.28
C ARG A 97 -5.58 -21.60 21.01
N ARG A 98 -6.13 -22.82 20.81
CA ARG A 98 -5.84 -23.61 19.59
C ARG A 98 -6.24 -22.87 18.31
N ILE A 99 -7.37 -22.16 18.32
CA ILE A 99 -7.81 -21.34 17.18
C ILE A 99 -6.81 -20.19 16.94
N ALA A 100 -6.36 -19.51 17.99
CA ALA A 100 -5.37 -18.45 17.89
C ALA A 100 -4.03 -18.98 17.36
N ASP A 101 -3.54 -20.09 17.93
CA ASP A 101 -2.28 -20.72 17.52
C ASP A 101 -2.34 -21.18 16.05
N PHE A 102 -3.43 -21.81 15.64
CA PHE A 102 -3.66 -22.22 14.26
C PHE A 102 -3.61 -21.03 13.30
N PHE A 103 -4.24 -19.92 13.65
CA PHE A 103 -4.25 -18.73 12.81
C PHE A 103 -2.89 -18.03 12.77
N PHE A 104 -2.22 -17.87 13.90
CA PHE A 104 -0.91 -17.23 13.95
C PHE A 104 0.17 -18.04 13.20
N THR A 105 0.13 -19.37 13.29
CA THR A 105 0.98 -20.26 12.50
C THR A 105 0.79 -20.02 11.00
N GLN A 106 -0.43 -19.83 10.52
CA GLN A 106 -0.72 -19.52 9.12
C GLN A 106 0.00 -18.23 8.68
N ILE A 107 -0.03 -17.18 9.50
CA ILE A 107 0.56 -15.88 9.19
C ILE A 107 2.08 -15.92 9.29
N PHE A 108 2.59 -16.34 10.44
CA PHE A 108 3.99 -16.13 10.80
C PHE A 108 4.91 -17.26 10.30
N ASP A 109 4.43 -18.49 10.24
CA ASP A 109 5.23 -19.61 9.77
C ASP A 109 5.08 -19.83 8.25
N TYR A 110 3.84 -19.79 7.75
CA TYR A 110 3.56 -20.12 6.35
C TYR A 110 3.34 -18.90 5.44
N GLY A 111 2.99 -17.73 5.99
CA GLY A 111 2.66 -16.54 5.20
C GLY A 111 1.44 -16.73 4.29
N TYR A 112 0.58 -17.70 4.61
CA TYR A 112 -0.58 -18.07 3.83
C TYR A 112 -1.73 -18.32 4.79
N PHE A 113 -2.69 -17.40 4.87
CA PHE A 113 -3.68 -17.36 5.93
C PHE A 113 -5.11 -17.27 5.41
N HIS A 114 -6.02 -17.83 6.15
CA HIS A 114 -7.45 -17.76 5.90
C HIS A 114 -7.99 -16.36 6.20
N ALA A 115 -8.48 -15.66 5.17
CA ALA A 115 -8.92 -14.28 5.31
C ALA A 115 -10.43 -14.11 5.57
N GLY A 116 -11.21 -15.20 5.50
CA GLY A 116 -12.64 -15.23 5.74
C GLY A 116 -13.04 -16.12 6.92
N LEU A 117 -12.26 -16.12 8.01
CA LEU A 117 -12.49 -16.97 9.16
C LEU A 117 -13.81 -16.63 9.86
N HIS A 118 -14.90 -17.28 9.40
CA HIS A 118 -16.22 -17.09 9.98
C HIS A 118 -16.56 -18.25 10.94
N PRO A 119 -17.27 -18.03 12.06
CA PRO A 119 -17.64 -19.12 12.97
C PRO A 119 -18.35 -20.29 12.28
N GLY A 120 -19.08 -20.03 11.19
CA GLY A 120 -19.76 -21.09 10.40
C GLY A 120 -18.82 -22.03 9.67
N ASN A 121 -17.57 -21.63 9.42
CA ASN A 121 -16.56 -22.39 8.68
C ASN A 121 -15.60 -23.16 9.59
N ILE A 122 -15.78 -23.03 10.91
CA ILE A 122 -14.97 -23.71 11.92
C ILE A 122 -15.82 -24.74 12.63
N MET A 123 -15.35 -25.98 12.64
CA MET A 123 -15.95 -27.07 13.42
C MET A 123 -14.89 -27.67 14.36
N LEU A 124 -15.36 -28.38 15.36
CA LEU A 124 -14.55 -29.17 16.27
C LEU A 124 -14.91 -30.63 16.09
N SER A 125 -13.92 -31.46 15.83
CA SER A 125 -14.10 -32.92 15.79
C SER A 125 -14.45 -33.48 17.19
N PRO A 126 -14.92 -34.74 17.31
CA PRO A 126 -15.18 -35.34 18.62
C PRO A 126 -13.98 -35.40 19.56
N ASP A 127 -12.76 -35.48 18.99
CA ASP A 127 -11.47 -35.43 19.69
C ASP A 127 -10.90 -33.98 19.77
N VAL A 128 -11.76 -32.99 19.48
CA VAL A 128 -11.52 -31.56 19.66
C VAL A 128 -10.37 -30.99 18.82
N ARG A 129 -10.18 -31.50 17.63
CA ARG A 129 -9.36 -30.90 16.60
C ARG A 129 -10.14 -29.85 15.84
N ILE A 130 -9.48 -28.81 15.42
CA ILE A 130 -10.05 -27.72 14.61
C ILE A 130 -10.24 -28.24 13.18
N ILE A 131 -11.45 -28.13 12.65
CA ILE A 131 -11.78 -28.42 11.27
C ILE A 131 -12.10 -27.09 10.57
N LEU A 132 -11.44 -26.84 9.44
CA LEU A 132 -11.73 -25.70 8.59
C LEU A 132 -12.33 -26.17 7.26
N LEU A 133 -13.46 -25.56 6.84
CA LEU A 133 -14.25 -26.04 5.71
C LEU A 133 -14.18 -25.19 4.46
N ASP A 134 -14.12 -23.86 4.59
CA ASP A 134 -14.15 -22.90 3.49
C ASP A 134 -12.74 -22.34 3.28
N PHE A 135 -12.30 -22.24 2.02
CA PHE A 135 -10.98 -21.75 1.63
C PHE A 135 -11.06 -20.77 0.45
N GLY A 136 -12.25 -20.19 0.24
CA GLY A 136 -12.49 -19.26 -0.87
C GLY A 136 -11.71 -17.94 -0.76
N LEU A 137 -11.50 -17.45 0.45
CA LEU A 137 -10.77 -16.21 0.68
C LEU A 137 -9.47 -16.45 1.45
N ILE A 138 -8.36 -16.42 0.73
CA ILE A 138 -7.02 -16.62 1.28
C ILE A 138 -6.17 -15.38 1.10
N GLY A 139 -5.50 -14.97 2.19
CA GLY A 139 -4.46 -13.95 2.17
C GLY A 139 -3.07 -14.56 2.01
N ARG A 140 -2.18 -13.81 1.39
CA ARG A 140 -0.78 -14.21 1.24
C ARG A 140 0.14 -13.07 1.64
N ILE A 141 1.11 -13.39 2.49
CA ILE A 141 2.17 -12.48 2.92
C ILE A 141 3.48 -13.13 2.49
N ASP A 142 4.26 -12.43 1.67
CA ASP A 142 5.60 -12.89 1.29
C ASP A 142 6.58 -12.78 2.48
N GLU A 143 7.75 -13.36 2.33
CA GLU A 143 8.76 -13.41 3.39
C GLU A 143 9.17 -12.01 3.85
N THR A 144 9.39 -11.09 2.92
CA THR A 144 9.74 -9.70 3.23
C THR A 144 8.63 -9.00 4.04
N SER A 145 7.37 -9.15 3.62
CA SER A 145 6.22 -8.59 4.33
C SER A 145 6.02 -9.22 5.71
N ARG A 146 6.35 -10.51 5.87
CA ARG A 146 6.32 -11.23 7.14
C ARG A 146 7.36 -10.71 8.11
N ASP A 147 8.58 -10.46 7.62
CA ASP A 147 9.65 -9.85 8.41
C ASP A 147 9.27 -8.43 8.87
N ILE A 148 8.67 -7.67 7.99
CA ILE A 148 8.16 -6.33 8.28
C ILE A 148 7.04 -6.38 9.33
N LEU A 149 6.09 -7.32 9.20
CA LEU A 149 5.02 -7.51 10.17
C LEU A 149 5.58 -7.90 11.54
N SER A 150 6.56 -8.79 11.56
CA SER A 150 7.26 -9.20 12.78
C SER A 150 7.98 -8.02 13.44
N ALA A 151 8.71 -7.24 12.65
CA ALA A 151 9.39 -6.03 13.14
C ALA A 151 8.40 -4.99 13.67
N LEU A 152 7.24 -4.83 13.00
CA LEU A 152 6.18 -3.92 13.42
C LEU A 152 5.56 -4.35 14.76
N LEU A 153 5.26 -5.63 14.92
CA LEU A 153 4.75 -6.17 16.19
C LEU A 153 5.73 -5.94 17.34
N ILE A 154 7.01 -6.17 17.10
CA ILE A 154 8.08 -5.95 18.08
C ILE A 154 8.14 -4.46 18.45
N ALA A 155 8.19 -3.56 17.46
CA ALA A 155 8.24 -2.13 17.68
C ALA A 155 7.02 -1.62 18.50
N ILE A 156 5.82 -2.18 18.23
CA ILE A 156 4.61 -1.87 19.00
C ILE A 156 4.72 -2.38 20.44
N VAL A 157 5.20 -3.60 20.66
CA VAL A 157 5.39 -4.19 22.00
C VAL A 157 6.44 -3.41 22.79
N GLU A 158 7.55 -3.01 22.15
CA GLU A 158 8.62 -2.21 22.73
C GLU A 158 8.24 -0.71 22.85
N LYS A 159 7.12 -0.29 22.25
CA LYS A 159 6.64 1.10 22.19
C LYS A 159 7.63 2.05 21.49
N ASP A 160 8.35 1.52 20.53
CA ASP A 160 9.28 2.29 19.72
C ASP A 160 8.56 2.98 18.55
N VAL A 161 8.13 4.23 18.82
CA VAL A 161 7.45 5.08 17.82
C VAL A 161 8.35 5.33 16.62
N ASN A 162 9.66 5.56 16.83
CA ASN A 162 10.59 5.87 15.76
C ASN A 162 10.72 4.70 14.79
N LYS A 163 10.92 3.51 15.34
CA LYS A 163 11.03 2.28 14.56
C LYS A 163 9.73 1.93 13.84
N THR A 164 8.58 2.19 14.47
CA THR A 164 7.26 2.00 13.82
C THR A 164 7.11 2.92 12.60
N VAL A 165 7.48 4.19 12.70
CA VAL A 165 7.45 5.14 11.58
C VAL A 165 8.44 4.74 10.49
N GLU A 166 9.66 4.34 10.85
CA GLU A 166 10.67 3.83 9.91
C GLU A 166 10.16 2.63 9.12
N ILE A 167 9.49 1.70 9.77
CA ILE A 167 8.88 0.53 9.13
C ILE A 167 7.81 0.97 8.11
N PHE A 168 6.95 1.93 8.45
CA PHE A 168 5.95 2.45 7.51
C PHE A 168 6.58 3.19 6.32
N LEU A 169 7.70 3.91 6.54
CA LEU A 169 8.47 4.52 5.46
C LEU A 169 9.06 3.46 4.52
N ASN A 170 9.66 2.41 5.08
CA ASN A 170 10.28 1.32 4.31
C ASN A 170 9.24 0.50 3.52
N LEU A 171 8.01 0.38 4.02
CA LEU A 171 6.88 -0.19 3.30
C LEU A 171 6.42 0.66 2.11
N GLY A 172 6.93 1.89 1.96
CA GLY A 172 6.44 2.83 0.96
C GLY A 172 4.98 3.28 1.18
N VAL A 173 4.47 3.08 2.38
CA VAL A 173 3.10 3.44 2.77
C VAL A 173 2.96 4.95 2.89
N ILE A 174 4.03 5.64 3.33
CA ILE A 174 4.07 7.09 3.52
C ILE A 174 4.49 7.75 2.20
N GLY A 175 3.66 8.66 1.68
CA GLY A 175 3.94 9.43 0.47
C GLY A 175 5.06 10.46 0.69
N LYS A 176 5.77 10.83 -0.39
CA LYS A 176 6.88 11.80 -0.32
C LYS A 176 6.49 13.21 0.13
N GLU A 177 5.21 13.56 0.05
CA GLU A 177 4.67 14.88 0.39
C GLU A 177 4.05 14.94 1.79
N THR A 178 4.07 13.83 2.52
CA THR A 178 3.44 13.73 3.84
C THR A 178 4.42 14.18 4.92
N ASP A 179 3.96 15.00 5.86
CA ASP A 179 4.77 15.42 7.01
C ASP A 179 4.99 14.23 7.97
N ILE A 180 6.25 13.79 8.04
CA ILE A 180 6.66 12.66 8.89
C ILE A 180 6.48 13.02 10.38
N GLY A 181 6.59 14.30 10.74
CA GLY A 181 6.41 14.76 12.12
C GLY A 181 4.98 14.55 12.60
N GLU A 182 3.99 14.92 11.81
CA GLU A 182 2.58 14.72 12.11
C GLU A 182 2.20 13.23 12.22
N ILE A 183 2.75 12.38 11.33
CA ILE A 183 2.53 10.93 11.41
C ILE A 183 3.12 10.36 12.70
N LYS A 184 4.32 10.81 13.07
CA LYS A 184 5.01 10.38 14.30
C LYS A 184 4.19 10.74 15.53
N GLU A 185 3.63 11.94 15.60
CA GLU A 185 2.74 12.35 16.69
C GLU A 185 1.46 11.50 16.72
N ALA A 186 0.82 11.27 15.56
CA ALA A 186 -0.39 10.45 15.49
C ALA A 186 -0.15 8.99 15.93
N ILE A 187 1.00 8.40 15.59
CA ILE A 187 1.39 7.05 16.03
C ILE A 187 1.70 7.06 17.53
N LYS A 188 2.38 8.08 18.02
CA LYS A 188 2.65 8.23 19.44
C LYS A 188 1.34 8.32 20.24
N ASP A 189 0.42 9.18 19.81
CA ASP A 189 -0.90 9.33 20.44
C ASP A 189 -1.68 8.01 20.42
N LEU A 190 -1.57 7.25 19.34
CA LEU A 190 -2.17 5.92 19.26
C LEU A 190 -1.57 4.99 20.33
N MET A 191 -0.25 4.92 20.42
CA MET A 191 0.45 4.07 21.39
C MET A 191 0.15 4.50 22.83
N ASP A 192 0.13 5.80 23.11
CA ASP A 192 -0.14 6.36 24.43
C ASP A 192 -1.58 6.08 24.90
N ARG A 193 -2.57 6.06 23.98
CA ARG A 193 -3.96 5.67 24.30
C ARG A 193 -4.08 4.24 24.82
N TYR A 194 -3.24 3.34 24.36
CA TYR A 194 -3.23 1.94 24.78
C TYR A 194 -2.22 1.65 25.89
N TYR A 195 -1.51 2.69 26.36
CA TYR A 195 -0.56 2.57 27.47
C TYR A 195 -1.28 2.26 28.77
N GLY A 196 -0.83 1.22 29.49
CA GLY A 196 -1.40 0.85 30.80
C GLY A 196 -2.79 0.22 30.75
N ILE A 197 -3.39 0.08 29.57
CA ILE A 197 -4.65 -0.66 29.44
C ILE A 197 -4.34 -2.17 29.52
N PRO A 198 -5.06 -2.93 30.37
CA PRO A 198 -4.96 -4.38 30.38
C PRO A 198 -5.20 -4.97 29.00
N LEU A 199 -4.41 -5.96 28.57
CA LEU A 199 -4.46 -6.54 27.22
C LEU A 199 -5.83 -7.14 26.90
N SER A 200 -6.53 -7.66 27.90
CA SER A 200 -7.91 -8.16 27.80
C SER A 200 -8.94 -7.11 27.40
N ARG A 201 -8.61 -5.82 27.54
CA ARG A 201 -9.49 -4.69 27.16
C ARG A 201 -9.12 -4.05 25.82
N ILE A 202 -8.04 -4.49 25.19
CA ILE A 202 -7.60 -3.95 23.91
C ILE A 202 -8.23 -4.79 22.80
N SER A 203 -9.08 -4.16 21.99
CA SER A 203 -9.67 -4.79 20.80
C SER A 203 -8.80 -4.56 19.56
N ILE A 204 -8.41 -5.65 18.88
CA ILE A 204 -7.68 -5.61 17.62
C ILE A 204 -8.48 -4.84 16.58
N LYS A 205 -9.79 -5.05 16.52
CA LYS A 205 -10.69 -4.34 15.60
C LYS A 205 -10.64 -2.83 15.81
N ARG A 206 -10.62 -2.37 17.07
CA ARG A 206 -10.52 -0.93 17.39
C ARG A 206 -9.16 -0.38 16.96
N VAL A 207 -8.06 -1.04 17.31
CA VAL A 207 -6.70 -0.64 16.93
C VAL A 207 -6.57 -0.59 15.41
N ALA A 208 -7.04 -1.61 14.69
CA ALA A 208 -7.02 -1.63 13.24
C ALA A 208 -7.80 -0.46 12.60
N ASN A 209 -8.98 -0.13 13.12
CA ASN A 209 -9.75 1.02 12.64
C ASN A 209 -9.02 2.34 12.89
N GLU A 210 -8.40 2.54 14.05
CA GLU A 210 -7.62 3.74 14.35
C GLU A 210 -6.40 3.87 13.43
N ILE A 211 -5.71 2.75 13.13
CA ILE A 211 -4.64 2.70 12.14
C ILE A 211 -5.17 3.08 10.75
N PHE A 212 -6.33 2.55 10.33
CA PHE A 212 -6.94 2.93 9.05
C PHE A 212 -7.37 4.39 9.01
N ASP A 213 -7.79 4.99 10.12
CA ASP A 213 -8.11 6.41 10.20
C ASP A 213 -6.86 7.28 10.03
N ILE A 214 -5.75 6.88 10.65
CA ILE A 214 -4.43 7.52 10.44
C ILE A 214 -4.03 7.41 8.96
N THR A 215 -4.10 6.20 8.37
CA THR A 215 -3.70 6.01 6.97
C THR A 215 -4.55 6.84 6.01
N ARG A 216 -5.86 7.00 6.28
CA ARG A 216 -6.76 7.86 5.48
C ARG A 216 -6.43 9.34 5.66
N ARG A 217 -6.24 9.78 6.91
CA ARG A 217 -5.92 11.19 7.22
C ARG A 217 -4.66 11.66 6.53
N TYR A 218 -3.63 10.83 6.53
CA TYR A 218 -2.32 11.16 5.96
C TYR A 218 -2.12 10.63 4.53
N LYS A 219 -3.21 10.19 3.86
CA LYS A 219 -3.20 9.67 2.48
C LYS A 219 -2.16 8.57 2.25
N MET A 220 -1.94 7.75 3.27
CA MET A 220 -1.01 6.63 3.22
C MET A 220 -1.60 5.47 2.38
N LYS A 221 -0.77 4.80 1.59
CA LYS A 221 -1.20 3.67 0.74
C LYS A 221 -0.85 2.34 1.41
N MET A 222 -1.78 1.81 2.20
CA MET A 222 -1.60 0.51 2.83
C MET A 222 -1.66 -0.62 1.79
N PRO A 223 -0.68 -1.55 1.75
CA PRO A 223 -0.73 -2.70 0.86
C PRO A 223 -1.96 -3.57 1.15
N ARG A 224 -2.60 -4.08 0.08
CA ARG A 224 -3.86 -4.87 0.18
C ARG A 224 -3.75 -6.04 1.16
N ASN A 225 -2.61 -6.73 1.18
CA ASN A 225 -2.40 -7.89 2.06
C ASN A 225 -2.46 -7.52 3.55
N PHE A 226 -1.97 -6.33 3.93
CA PHE A 226 -2.06 -5.85 5.33
C PHE A 226 -3.50 -5.45 5.71
N VAL A 227 -4.25 -4.87 4.77
CA VAL A 227 -5.68 -4.58 4.98
C VAL A 227 -6.46 -5.88 5.20
N LEU A 228 -6.19 -6.90 4.37
CA LEU A 228 -6.82 -8.21 4.46
C LEU A 228 -6.45 -8.90 5.78
N LEU A 229 -5.19 -8.81 6.20
CA LEU A 229 -4.71 -9.33 7.48
C LEU A 229 -5.41 -8.66 8.67
N ALA A 230 -5.51 -7.34 8.68
CA ALA A 230 -6.19 -6.61 9.74
C ALA A 230 -7.67 -7.00 9.85
N LYS A 231 -8.35 -7.17 8.70
CA LYS A 231 -9.71 -7.69 8.64
C LYS A 231 -9.79 -9.11 9.23
N SER A 232 -8.86 -9.98 8.85
CA SER A 232 -8.83 -11.38 9.31
C SER A 232 -8.58 -11.48 10.82
N LEU A 233 -7.66 -10.68 11.34
CA LEU A 233 -7.40 -10.58 12.79
C LEU A 233 -8.62 -10.06 13.55
N SER A 234 -9.35 -9.08 13.01
CA SER A 234 -10.57 -8.57 13.60
C SER A 234 -11.69 -9.63 13.62
N THR A 235 -11.77 -10.46 12.58
CA THR A 235 -12.73 -11.57 12.50
C THR A 235 -12.34 -12.68 13.48
N LEU A 236 -11.06 -13.03 13.56
CA LEU A 236 -10.51 -13.97 14.52
C LEU A 236 -10.85 -13.58 15.96
N GLU A 237 -10.65 -12.30 16.31
CA GLU A 237 -11.02 -11.74 17.61
C GLU A 237 -12.51 -12.03 17.93
N GLY A 238 -13.39 -11.77 16.95
CA GLY A 238 -14.82 -12.04 17.09
C GLY A 238 -15.14 -13.52 17.30
N VAL A 239 -14.47 -14.43 16.58
CA VAL A 239 -14.62 -15.90 16.74
C VAL A 239 -14.15 -16.33 18.12
N ILE A 240 -12.95 -15.87 18.53
CA ILE A 240 -12.36 -16.23 19.80
C ILE A 240 -13.21 -15.74 20.98
N HIS A 241 -13.71 -14.50 20.94
CA HIS A 241 -14.58 -13.95 21.98
C HIS A 241 -15.94 -14.65 22.03
N GLN A 242 -16.43 -15.19 20.92
CA GLN A 242 -17.65 -16.04 20.94
C GLN A 242 -17.41 -17.35 21.69
N VAL A 243 -16.20 -17.92 21.58
CA VAL A 243 -15.79 -19.14 22.29
C VAL A 243 -15.50 -18.89 23.76
N TYR A 244 -14.65 -17.89 24.03
CA TYR A 244 -14.21 -17.50 25.36
C TYR A 244 -14.00 -15.98 25.44
N PRO A 245 -14.99 -15.23 25.97
CA PRO A 245 -14.98 -13.76 26.00
C PRO A 245 -13.79 -13.13 26.71
N GLU A 246 -13.20 -13.82 27.68
CA GLU A 246 -12.08 -13.33 28.48
C GLU A 246 -10.71 -13.66 27.85
N PHE A 247 -10.67 -14.17 26.61
CA PHE A 247 -9.42 -14.58 25.97
C PHE A 247 -8.58 -13.35 25.55
N GLU A 248 -7.35 -13.33 26.01
CA GLU A 248 -6.38 -12.26 25.73
C GLU A 248 -5.57 -12.57 24.45
N ILE A 249 -6.17 -12.30 23.29
CA ILE A 249 -5.56 -12.59 21.99
C ILE A 249 -4.23 -11.85 21.76
N ILE A 250 -4.10 -10.63 22.34
CA ILE A 250 -2.88 -9.83 22.24
C ILE A 250 -1.73 -10.47 23.02
N GLU A 251 -2.01 -11.20 24.11
CA GLU A 251 -0.98 -11.94 24.85
C GLU A 251 -0.42 -13.09 24.00
N CYS A 252 -1.28 -13.81 23.29
CA CYS A 252 -0.83 -14.80 22.29
C CYS A 252 0.03 -14.16 21.21
N LEU A 253 -0.37 -12.99 20.70
CA LEU A 253 0.38 -12.26 19.70
C LEU A 253 1.79 -11.87 20.19
N LYS A 254 1.92 -11.45 21.45
CA LYS A 254 3.22 -11.17 22.09
C LYS A 254 4.11 -12.40 22.14
N VAL A 255 3.56 -13.55 22.54
CA VAL A 255 4.33 -14.82 22.56
C VAL A 255 4.89 -15.13 21.17
N TYR A 256 4.08 -14.95 20.12
CA TYR A 256 4.55 -15.10 18.75
C TYR A 256 5.61 -14.06 18.38
N ALA A 257 5.45 -12.80 18.76
CA ALA A 257 6.45 -11.76 18.54
C ALA A 257 7.80 -12.12 19.18
N PHE A 258 7.79 -12.62 20.43
CA PHE A 258 9.01 -13.09 21.09
C PHE A 258 9.63 -14.32 20.42
N LYS A 259 8.85 -15.31 20.02
CA LYS A 259 9.35 -16.45 19.25
C LYS A 259 10.02 -16.03 17.94
N LEU A 260 9.47 -15.00 17.27
CA LEU A 260 10.07 -14.44 16.06
C LEU A 260 11.38 -13.71 16.35
N LEU A 261 11.47 -13.02 17.49
CA LEU A 261 12.72 -12.42 17.97
C LEU A 261 13.78 -13.49 18.22
N GLU A 262 13.45 -14.54 18.96
CA GLU A 262 14.36 -15.65 19.23
C GLU A 262 14.89 -16.29 17.92
N ARG A 263 13.99 -16.58 16.97
CA ARG A 263 14.39 -17.09 15.63
C ARG A 263 15.28 -16.11 14.87
N ARG A 264 15.11 -14.81 15.04
CA ARG A 264 15.92 -13.78 14.37
C ARG A 264 17.33 -13.66 14.98
N TYR A 265 17.46 -13.95 16.27
CA TYR A 265 18.74 -13.96 17.00
C TYR A 265 19.33 -15.37 17.09
N ASP A 266 18.70 -16.36 16.48
CA ASP A 266 19.27 -17.70 16.40
C ASP A 266 20.60 -17.66 15.64
N LEU A 267 21.64 -18.16 16.28
CA LEU A 267 23.01 -18.15 15.78
C LEU A 267 23.10 -18.76 14.37
N GLU A 268 22.29 -19.78 14.09
CA GLU A 268 22.22 -20.41 12.76
C GLU A 268 21.62 -19.50 11.69
N ALA A 269 20.63 -18.66 12.02
CA ALA A 269 20.08 -17.68 11.10
C ALA A 269 21.06 -16.54 10.83
N VAL A 270 21.82 -16.13 11.84
CA VAL A 270 22.91 -15.15 11.71
C VAL A 270 24.04 -15.71 10.87
N LEU A 271 24.45 -16.98 11.10
CA LEU A 271 25.49 -17.65 10.33
C LEU A 271 25.09 -17.82 8.85
N ARG A 272 23.86 -18.26 8.57
CA ARG A 272 23.34 -18.36 7.17
C ARG A 272 23.34 -17.00 6.47
N LYS A 273 22.91 -15.94 7.16
CA LYS A 273 22.90 -14.58 6.59
C LYS A 273 24.33 -14.07 6.37
N THR A 274 25.26 -14.45 7.24
CA THR A 274 26.69 -14.12 7.11
C THR A 274 27.32 -14.90 5.93
N GLU A 275 26.95 -16.17 5.72
CA GLU A 275 27.37 -16.95 4.55
C GLU A 275 26.81 -16.41 3.23
N GLU A 276 25.54 -15.99 3.19
CA GLU A 276 24.93 -15.34 2.01
C GLU A 276 25.61 -14.01 1.69
N ILE A 277 25.90 -13.20 2.70
CA ILE A 277 26.65 -11.95 2.57
C ILE A 277 28.07 -12.24 2.10
N ALA A 278 28.78 -13.18 2.74
CA ALA A 278 30.14 -13.56 2.36
C ALA A 278 30.22 -14.12 0.94
N SER A 279 29.24 -14.94 0.52
CA SER A 279 29.19 -15.47 -0.84
C SER A 279 28.89 -14.37 -1.87
N SER A 280 28.02 -13.38 -1.51
CA SER A 280 27.71 -12.22 -2.35
C SER A 280 28.93 -11.30 -2.51
N TYR A 281 29.64 -11.02 -1.42
CA TYR A 281 30.91 -10.27 -1.46
C TYR A 281 32.02 -11.05 -2.15
N GLY A 282 32.09 -12.37 -1.97
CA GLY A 282 33.00 -13.24 -2.69
C GLY A 282 32.86 -13.14 -4.21
N LYS A 283 31.63 -13.22 -4.72
CA LYS A 283 31.30 -13.02 -6.14
C LYS A 283 31.60 -11.61 -6.64
N PHE A 284 31.43 -10.61 -5.79
CA PHE A 284 31.77 -9.23 -6.13
C PHE A 284 33.28 -9.04 -6.21
N LEU A 285 34.05 -9.58 -5.23
CA LEU A 285 35.51 -9.51 -5.21
C LEU A 285 36.12 -10.30 -6.35
N GLU A 286 35.53 -11.40 -6.77
CA GLU A 286 35.98 -12.20 -7.92
C GLU A 286 35.84 -11.46 -9.26
N LYS A 287 34.74 -10.68 -9.42
CA LYS A 287 34.50 -9.88 -10.63
C LYS A 287 35.15 -8.49 -10.60
N PHE A 288 35.40 -7.95 -9.40
CA PHE A 288 35.94 -6.61 -9.23
C PHE A 288 37.27 -6.34 -9.99
N PRO A 289 38.28 -7.24 -10.02
CA PRO A 289 39.50 -7.02 -10.79
C PRO A 289 39.26 -6.91 -12.29
N GLU A 290 38.32 -7.70 -12.81
CA GLU A 290 37.97 -7.71 -14.23
C GLU A 290 37.20 -6.46 -14.67
N ASP A 291 36.27 -6.03 -13.84
CA ASP A 291 35.49 -4.80 -14.08
C ASP A 291 36.35 -3.55 -13.87
N ALA A 292 37.22 -3.53 -12.87
CA ALA A 292 38.19 -2.46 -12.66
C ALA A 292 39.16 -2.34 -13.84
N ARG A 293 39.64 -3.50 -14.37
CA ARG A 293 40.50 -3.51 -15.56
C ARG A 293 39.79 -2.99 -16.80
N LYS A 294 38.54 -3.37 -17.05
CA LYS A 294 37.73 -2.85 -18.15
C LYS A 294 37.46 -1.34 -18.04
N ILE A 295 37.29 -0.82 -16.81
CA ILE A 295 37.16 0.61 -16.57
C ILE A 295 38.48 1.34 -16.85
N LEU A 296 39.58 0.80 -16.38
CA LEU A 296 40.92 1.37 -16.61
C LEU A 296 41.31 1.33 -18.10
N GLU A 297 40.99 0.27 -18.83
CA GLU A 297 41.20 0.17 -20.27
C GLU A 297 40.37 1.23 -21.04
N LYS A 298 39.09 1.39 -20.68
CA LYS A 298 38.22 2.46 -21.26
C LYS A 298 38.71 3.86 -20.92
N LEU A 299 39.28 4.07 -19.72
CA LEU A 299 39.90 5.34 -19.32
C LEU A 299 41.16 5.63 -20.16
N LYS A 300 42.03 4.61 -20.37
CA LYS A 300 43.23 4.72 -21.21
C LYS A 300 42.92 4.99 -22.67
N GLU A 301 41.82 4.46 -23.18
CA GLU A 301 41.36 4.68 -24.55
C GLU A 301 40.58 5.98 -24.76
N GLY A 302 40.38 6.79 -23.71
CA GLY A 302 39.62 8.05 -23.79
C GLY A 302 38.13 7.86 -24.15
N LYS A 303 37.61 6.62 -24.04
CA LYS A 303 36.25 6.24 -24.44
C LYS A 303 35.23 6.20 -23.30
N LEU A 304 35.51 6.85 -22.19
CA LEU A 304 34.54 6.95 -21.10
C LEU A 304 33.44 7.93 -21.49
N LYS A 305 32.34 7.42 -22.04
CA LYS A 305 31.09 8.18 -22.17
C LYS A 305 30.37 8.11 -20.84
N MET A 306 30.43 9.22 -20.07
CA MET A 306 29.51 9.42 -18.96
C MET A 306 28.22 10.01 -19.53
N GLU A 307 27.18 9.24 -19.65
CA GLU A 307 25.84 9.75 -19.87
C GLU A 307 25.34 10.34 -18.54
N MET A 308 25.49 11.65 -18.40
CA MET A 308 24.86 12.38 -17.29
C MET A 308 23.44 12.75 -17.70
N GLU A 309 22.48 11.96 -17.30
CA GLU A 309 21.07 12.31 -17.44
C GLU A 309 20.71 13.40 -16.40
N HIS A 310 20.75 14.66 -16.83
CA HIS A 310 20.32 15.76 -15.98
C HIS A 310 18.78 15.83 -15.95
N LYS A 311 18.16 15.02 -15.10
CA LYS A 311 16.72 15.13 -14.81
C LYS A 311 16.45 16.51 -14.18
N GLY A 312 15.91 17.42 -14.98
CA GLY A 312 15.51 18.76 -14.54
C GLY A 312 16.04 19.92 -15.39
N LEU A 313 17.05 19.72 -16.24
CA LEU A 313 17.56 20.78 -17.13
C LEU A 313 16.52 21.26 -18.13
N GLU A 314 15.68 20.35 -18.66
CA GLU A 314 14.59 20.68 -19.58
C GLU A 314 13.55 21.60 -18.93
N ALA A 315 13.24 21.40 -17.65
CA ALA A 315 12.31 22.25 -16.92
C ALA A 315 12.89 23.66 -16.68
N ILE A 316 14.20 23.77 -16.47
CA ILE A 316 14.90 25.07 -16.31
C ILE A 316 14.98 25.75 -17.68
N ALA A 317 15.42 25.05 -18.72
CA ALA A 317 15.51 25.59 -20.08
C ALA A 317 14.13 26.10 -20.56
N SER A 318 13.06 25.39 -20.37
CA SER A 318 11.71 25.82 -20.73
C SER A 318 11.21 27.03 -19.92
N ARG A 319 11.66 27.21 -18.67
CA ARG A 319 11.34 28.39 -17.87
C ARG A 319 12.13 29.64 -18.38
N ILE A 320 13.39 29.45 -18.71
CA ILE A 320 14.22 30.50 -19.28
C ILE A 320 13.69 30.94 -20.64
N GLU A 321 13.37 30.03 -21.52
CA GLU A 321 12.76 30.29 -22.82
C GLU A 321 11.46 31.09 -22.71
N ARG A 322 10.56 30.71 -21.82
CA ARG A 322 9.32 31.46 -21.55
C ARG A 322 9.61 32.88 -21.01
N ALA A 323 10.61 33.03 -20.15
CA ALA A 323 11.00 34.34 -19.62
C ALA A 323 11.56 35.23 -20.71
N LEU A 324 12.47 34.73 -21.57
CA LEU A 324 13.04 35.45 -22.68
C LEU A 324 11.98 35.84 -23.71
N ASN A 325 11.06 34.96 -24.06
CA ASN A 325 9.96 35.27 -24.98
C ASN A 325 9.05 36.39 -24.45
N ARG A 326 8.77 36.42 -23.15
CA ARG A 326 8.01 37.50 -22.51
C ARG A 326 8.76 38.81 -22.54
N LEU A 327 10.06 38.78 -22.28
CA LEU A 327 10.93 39.98 -22.29
C LEU A 327 11.02 40.55 -23.69
N SER A 328 11.25 39.73 -24.71
CA SER A 328 11.27 40.13 -26.12
C SER A 328 9.94 40.77 -26.55
N PHE A 329 8.82 40.16 -26.18
CA PHE A 329 7.49 40.71 -26.51
C PHE A 329 7.25 42.05 -25.81
N SER A 330 7.63 42.20 -24.54
CA SER A 330 7.51 43.47 -23.81
C SER A 330 8.37 44.58 -24.43
N LEU A 331 9.55 44.25 -24.96
CA LEU A 331 10.43 45.18 -25.60
C LEU A 331 9.84 45.67 -26.95
N ILE A 332 9.26 44.74 -27.75
CA ILE A 332 8.59 45.12 -28.99
C ILE A 332 7.41 46.05 -28.69
N MET A 333 6.60 45.75 -27.67
CA MET A 333 5.47 46.55 -27.27
C MET A 333 5.91 47.96 -26.83
N ALA A 334 6.95 48.07 -26.01
CA ALA A 334 7.50 49.33 -25.61
C ALA A 334 7.98 50.18 -26.84
N SER A 335 8.62 49.54 -27.80
CA SER A 335 9.06 50.17 -29.04
C SER A 335 7.90 50.68 -29.89
N ILE A 336 6.80 49.92 -29.97
CA ILE A 336 5.57 50.37 -30.71
C ILE A 336 4.95 51.56 -30.00
N VAL A 337 4.84 51.56 -28.66
CA VAL A 337 4.29 52.67 -27.90
C VAL A 337 5.16 53.96 -28.08
N ILE A 338 6.47 53.81 -27.96
CA ILE A 338 7.41 54.94 -28.14
C ILE A 338 7.32 55.48 -29.57
N GLY A 339 7.36 54.60 -30.58
CA GLY A 339 7.24 54.98 -31.98
C GLY A 339 5.88 55.67 -32.28
N SER A 340 4.78 55.14 -31.75
CA SER A 340 3.47 55.78 -31.89
C SER A 340 3.39 57.13 -31.23
N SER A 341 4.01 57.33 -30.03
CA SER A 341 4.10 58.60 -29.35
C SER A 341 4.86 59.63 -30.16
N LEU A 342 5.99 59.25 -30.77
CA LEU A 342 6.78 60.13 -31.61
C LEU A 342 6.04 60.55 -32.89
N ILE A 343 5.26 59.63 -33.50
CA ILE A 343 4.41 59.94 -34.66
C ILE A 343 3.32 60.95 -34.27
N VAL A 344 2.67 60.74 -33.14
CA VAL A 344 1.66 61.71 -32.65
C VAL A 344 2.25 63.06 -32.37
N LEU A 345 3.45 63.12 -31.72
CA LEU A 345 4.17 64.35 -31.42
C LEU A 345 4.63 65.09 -32.69
N SER A 346 4.98 64.33 -33.76
CA SER A 346 5.44 64.95 -35.02
C SER A 346 4.34 65.68 -35.77
N ASN A 347 3.07 65.39 -35.44
CA ASN A 347 1.89 65.99 -36.03
C ASN A 347 1.90 65.99 -37.57
N ARG A 348 2.44 64.94 -38.22
CA ARG A 348 2.55 64.78 -39.68
C ARG A 348 1.86 63.49 -40.11
N GLY A 349 1.20 63.51 -41.28
CA GLY A 349 0.59 62.36 -41.96
C GLY A 349 -0.94 62.48 -42.09
N PRO A 350 -1.63 61.43 -42.50
CA PRO A 350 -3.09 61.43 -42.55
C PRO A 350 -3.66 61.52 -41.12
N PHE A 351 -4.64 62.36 -40.94
CA PHE A 351 -5.29 62.62 -39.60
C PHE A 351 -6.57 61.83 -39.48
N LEU A 352 -6.78 61.24 -38.33
CA LEU A 352 -8.02 60.64 -37.87
C LEU A 352 -8.35 61.22 -36.51
N PHE A 353 -9.54 61.80 -36.31
CA PHE A 353 -9.93 62.50 -35.09
C PHE A 353 -8.95 63.59 -34.59
N ASN A 354 -8.39 64.39 -35.52
CA ASN A 354 -7.37 65.42 -35.25
C ASN A 354 -6.01 64.89 -34.69
N LEU A 355 -5.75 63.61 -34.84
CA LEU A 355 -4.45 62.98 -34.45
C LEU A 355 -3.88 62.19 -35.67
N PRO A 356 -2.54 62.06 -35.78
CA PRO A 356 -1.96 61.22 -36.81
C PRO A 356 -2.42 59.78 -36.77
N ALA A 357 -3.05 59.32 -37.84
CA ALA A 357 -3.72 57.99 -37.92
C ALA A 357 -2.74 56.86 -37.62
N PHE A 358 -1.52 56.89 -38.09
CA PHE A 358 -0.51 55.86 -37.80
C PHE A 358 -0.15 55.75 -36.34
N GLY A 359 -0.15 56.86 -35.60
CA GLY A 359 0.09 56.87 -34.17
C GLY A 359 -1.05 56.21 -33.38
N ILE A 360 -2.33 56.52 -33.77
CA ILE A 360 -3.51 55.90 -33.15
C ILE A 360 -3.51 54.37 -33.39
N ILE A 361 -3.25 53.95 -34.62
CA ILE A 361 -3.20 52.52 -34.98
C ILE A 361 -2.14 51.79 -34.12
N GLY A 362 -0.96 52.39 -33.95
CA GLY A 362 0.09 51.80 -33.13
C GLY A 362 -0.30 51.67 -31.65
N PHE A 363 -0.97 52.68 -31.07
CA PHE A 363 -1.50 52.59 -29.68
C PHE A 363 -2.58 51.52 -29.53
N ILE A 364 -3.49 51.37 -30.50
CA ILE A 364 -4.54 50.33 -30.48
C ILE A 364 -3.90 48.96 -30.54
N LEU A 365 -2.95 48.73 -31.46
CA LEU A 365 -2.22 47.49 -31.58
C LEU A 365 -1.46 47.15 -30.30
N ALA A 366 -0.79 48.12 -29.71
CA ALA A 366 -0.10 47.94 -28.45
C ALA A 366 -1.07 47.60 -27.30
N GLY A 367 -2.18 48.31 -27.19
CA GLY A 367 -3.19 48.07 -26.17
C GLY A 367 -3.81 46.68 -26.27
N LEU A 368 -4.22 46.26 -27.45
CA LEU A 368 -4.82 44.92 -27.68
C LEU A 368 -3.82 43.78 -27.38
N SER A 369 -2.59 43.93 -27.84
CA SER A 369 -1.55 42.91 -27.62
C SER A 369 -1.12 42.87 -26.15
N GLY A 370 -0.99 44.04 -25.47
CA GLY A 370 -0.73 44.11 -24.03
C GLY A 370 -1.83 43.47 -23.16
N PHE A 371 -3.08 43.69 -23.53
CA PHE A 371 -4.21 43.09 -22.87
C PHE A 371 -4.24 41.55 -23.03
N GLY A 372 -3.92 41.06 -24.25
CA GLY A 372 -3.75 39.63 -24.50
C GLY A 372 -2.64 38.98 -23.63
N LEU A 373 -1.51 39.70 -23.47
CA LEU A 373 -0.43 39.24 -22.62
C LEU A 373 -0.82 39.22 -21.15
N LEU A 374 -1.59 40.17 -20.69
CA LEU A 374 -2.07 40.27 -19.31
C LEU A 374 -3.04 39.12 -18.97
N ILE A 375 -3.96 38.75 -19.90
CA ILE A 375 -4.83 37.61 -19.77
C ILE A 375 -4.01 36.30 -19.68
N THR A 376 -3.00 36.15 -20.51
CA THR A 376 -2.12 34.97 -20.54
C THR A 376 -1.35 34.83 -19.23
N LEU A 377 -0.88 35.93 -18.65
CA LEU A 377 -0.19 35.98 -17.35
C LEU A 377 -1.13 35.60 -16.20
N LEU A 378 -2.36 36.10 -16.19
CA LEU A 378 -3.34 35.78 -15.16
C LEU A 378 -3.79 34.29 -15.23
N ARG A 379 -3.87 33.76 -16.44
CA ARG A 379 -4.22 32.34 -16.68
C ARG A 379 -3.09 31.39 -16.30
N SER A 380 -1.84 31.79 -16.47
CA SER A 380 -0.66 30.97 -16.12
C SER A 380 -0.35 30.94 -14.61
N ARG A 381 -1.04 31.72 -13.80
CA ARG A 381 -0.89 31.75 -12.32
C ARG A 381 -1.81 30.74 -11.62
N LYS A 382 -2.65 30.02 -12.39
CA LYS A 382 -3.58 28.99 -11.89
C LYS A 382 -3.18 27.54 -12.22
N LEU A 383 -1.91 27.32 -12.58
CA LEU A 383 -1.34 25.98 -12.78
C LEU A 383 -0.09 25.79 -11.93
#